data_863fc0bb0dfe9205450d236a66bd5856
#
_entry.id   863fc0bb0dfe9205450d236a66bd5856
#
_cell.length_a   1.000
_cell.length_b   1.000
_cell.length_c   1.000
_cell.angle_alpha   90.00
_cell.angle_beta   90.00
_cell.angle_gamma   90.00
#
_symmetry.space_group_name_H-M   'P 1'
#
loop_
_entity.id
_entity.type
_entity.pdbx_description
1 polymer ?
#
loop_
_entity_poly.entity_id
_entity_poly.type
_entity_poly.pdbx_seq_one_letter_code
_entity_poly.pdbx_strand_id
1 'polypeptide(L)'
;MKLKAFVLMTFITIATFAQETEFKFSKAGLTDFIVTNYDGSAKDNYKRALAWVNENSKKGYTITSSSENESLTIQGNKENFLCSKAGGTNVCTTGIFTIEITFKDGKFKFDALSLSEKPNNATTVTAHNLDDFSEYYDKDGSLKKYKDDVPAAYESLFNDLNKSLIAFMDKKKKAENW
;
A
#
# COMPACT_ATOMS: atom_id res chain seq x y z
N MET A 1 -3.86 -27.00 61.19
CA MET A 1 -3.09 -26.69 59.94
C MET A 1 -4.00 -25.94 58.98
N LYS A 2 -3.76 -24.64 58.74
CA LYS A 2 -4.54 -23.81 57.80
C LYS A 2 -3.79 -23.76 56.49
N LEU A 3 -4.33 -24.41 55.45
CA LEU A 3 -3.77 -24.39 54.08
C LEU A 3 -4.12 -23.05 53.41
N LYS A 4 -3.14 -22.19 53.23
CA LYS A 4 -3.29 -20.94 52.46
C LYS A 4 -3.16 -21.30 50.99
N ALA A 5 -4.29 -21.25 50.24
CA ALA A 5 -4.28 -21.35 48.78
C ALA A 5 -3.70 -20.05 48.19
N PHE A 6 -2.56 -20.15 47.50
CA PHE A 6 -1.91 -19.06 46.76
C PHE A 6 -2.48 -19.09 45.34
N VAL A 7 -3.41 -18.18 45.04
CA VAL A 7 -3.94 -18.02 43.68
C VAL A 7 -2.92 -17.25 42.88
N LEU A 8 -2.20 -17.93 41.99
CA LEU A 8 -1.29 -17.35 41.04
C LEU A 8 -2.09 -16.77 39.85
N MET A 9 -2.32 -15.46 39.89
CA MET A 9 -3.04 -14.75 38.83
C MET A 9 -2.04 -14.46 37.71
N THR A 10 -2.00 -15.33 36.69
CA THR A 10 -1.20 -15.11 35.47
C THR A 10 -1.84 -14.01 34.63
N PHE A 11 -1.26 -12.82 34.65
CA PHE A 11 -1.58 -11.75 33.70
C PHE A 11 -1.07 -12.16 32.32
N ILE A 12 -1.98 -12.62 31.44
CA ILE A 12 -1.70 -12.76 30.02
C ILE A 12 -1.76 -11.33 29.44
N THR A 13 -0.62 -10.71 29.26
CA THR A 13 -0.49 -9.46 28.47
C THR A 13 -0.70 -9.84 27.01
N ILE A 14 -1.91 -9.62 26.50
CA ILE A 14 -2.19 -9.66 25.07
C ILE A 14 -1.50 -8.41 24.50
N ALA A 15 -0.33 -8.57 23.89
CA ALA A 15 0.28 -7.54 23.06
C ALA A 15 -0.63 -7.34 21.83
N THR A 16 -1.53 -6.38 21.90
CA THR A 16 -2.25 -5.90 20.72
C THR A 16 -1.22 -5.16 19.88
N PHE A 17 -0.66 -5.83 18.87
CA PHE A 17 0.03 -5.13 17.79
C PHE A 17 -1.02 -4.22 17.15
N ALA A 18 -0.85 -2.91 17.31
CA ALA A 18 -1.65 -1.94 16.58
C ALA A 18 -1.36 -2.15 15.10
N GLN A 19 -2.35 -2.71 14.37
CA GLN A 19 -2.23 -2.92 12.94
C GLN A 19 -2.25 -1.55 12.26
N GLU A 20 -1.25 -1.25 11.46
CA GLU A 20 -1.21 -0.03 10.67
C GLU A 20 -2.37 0.00 9.69
N THR A 21 -3.04 1.15 9.59
CA THR A 21 -4.22 1.35 8.74
C THR A 21 -3.90 2.18 7.50
N GLU A 22 -2.70 2.74 7.42
CA GLU A 22 -2.20 3.56 6.32
C GLU A 22 -0.73 3.30 6.09
N PHE A 23 -0.30 3.43 4.82
CA PHE A 23 1.11 3.44 4.47
C PHE A 23 1.77 4.69 5.03
N LYS A 24 2.90 4.52 5.70
CA LYS A 24 3.73 5.58 6.27
C LYS A 24 5.15 5.49 5.76
N PHE A 25 5.70 6.64 5.40
CA PHE A 25 7.09 6.79 5.02
C PHE A 25 7.93 7.04 6.26
N SER A 26 8.95 6.24 6.48
CA SER A 26 9.90 6.40 7.57
C SER A 26 11.32 6.15 7.09
N LYS A 27 12.31 6.43 7.94
CA LYS A 27 13.72 6.11 7.62
C LYS A 27 13.94 4.60 7.42
N ALA A 28 13.16 3.76 8.07
CA ALA A 28 13.23 2.30 7.96
C ALA A 28 12.51 1.74 6.72
N GLY A 29 11.92 2.60 5.91
CA GLY A 29 11.16 2.21 4.72
C GLY A 29 9.70 2.65 4.76
N LEU A 30 8.94 2.18 3.79
CA LEU A 30 7.50 2.31 3.73
C LEU A 30 6.86 1.20 4.59
N THR A 31 5.67 1.44 5.12
CA THR A 31 4.86 0.35 5.71
C THR A 31 4.75 -0.80 4.70
N ASP A 32 5.09 -2.02 5.12
CA ASP A 32 5.14 -3.18 4.20
C ASP A 32 3.76 -3.49 3.61
N PHE A 33 2.74 -3.57 4.49
CA PHE A 33 1.38 -3.91 4.08
C PHE A 33 0.33 -3.34 5.04
N ILE A 34 -0.90 -3.27 4.53
CA ILE A 34 -2.08 -2.94 5.32
C ILE A 34 -3.05 -4.12 5.27
N VAL A 35 -3.62 -4.49 6.41
CA VAL A 35 -4.73 -5.45 6.46
C VAL A 35 -6.02 -4.69 6.71
N THR A 36 -6.98 -4.86 5.82
CA THR A 36 -8.30 -4.26 5.90
C THR A 36 -9.33 -5.34 6.23
N ASN A 37 -10.08 -5.15 7.32
CA ASN A 37 -11.26 -5.97 7.57
C ASN A 37 -12.34 -5.59 6.55
N TYR A 38 -12.80 -6.57 5.78
CA TYR A 38 -13.77 -6.35 4.71
C TYR A 38 -14.68 -7.56 4.58
N ASP A 39 -15.96 -7.38 4.91
CA ASP A 39 -16.94 -8.46 4.92
C ASP A 39 -17.13 -9.10 3.54
N GLY A 40 -17.17 -10.41 3.53
CA GLY A 40 -17.36 -11.25 2.36
C GLY A 40 -16.40 -12.42 2.34
N SER A 41 -16.64 -13.37 1.44
CA SER A 41 -15.72 -14.47 1.22
C SER A 41 -14.47 -13.98 0.47
N ALA A 42 -13.34 -14.70 0.61
CA ALA A 42 -12.14 -14.46 -0.17
C ALA A 42 -12.44 -14.42 -1.67
N LYS A 43 -13.28 -15.35 -2.13
CA LYS A 43 -13.73 -15.46 -3.54
C LYS A 43 -14.48 -14.23 -4.01
N ASP A 44 -15.42 -13.67 -3.21
CA ASP A 44 -16.20 -12.51 -3.60
C ASP A 44 -15.34 -11.25 -3.62
N ASN A 45 -14.48 -11.11 -2.61
CA ASN A 45 -13.55 -9.98 -2.51
C ASN A 45 -12.52 -10.00 -3.65
N TYR A 46 -11.99 -11.18 -4.01
CA TYR A 46 -11.14 -11.39 -5.19
C TYR A 46 -11.83 -10.94 -6.48
N LYS A 47 -13.08 -11.37 -6.72
CA LYS A 47 -13.84 -10.99 -7.92
C LYS A 47 -14.07 -9.48 -8.01
N ARG A 48 -14.38 -8.81 -6.88
CA ARG A 48 -14.56 -7.36 -6.85
C ARG A 48 -13.25 -6.63 -7.13
N ALA A 49 -12.13 -7.10 -6.57
CA ALA A 49 -10.82 -6.53 -6.85
C ALA A 49 -10.38 -6.75 -8.31
N LEU A 50 -10.65 -7.92 -8.88
CA LEU A 50 -10.43 -8.21 -10.29
C LEU A 50 -11.22 -7.23 -11.19
N ALA A 51 -12.47 -6.96 -10.84
CA ALA A 51 -13.29 -5.98 -11.55
C ALA A 51 -12.74 -4.54 -11.42
N TRP A 52 -12.16 -4.18 -10.25
CA TRP A 52 -11.49 -2.90 -10.06
C TRP A 52 -10.28 -2.74 -10.98
N VAL A 53 -9.44 -3.77 -11.13
CA VAL A 53 -8.31 -3.74 -12.07
C VAL A 53 -8.80 -3.56 -13.49
N ASN A 54 -9.81 -4.32 -13.90
CA ASN A 54 -10.37 -4.24 -15.25
C ASN A 54 -10.95 -2.86 -15.58
N GLU A 55 -11.63 -2.20 -14.61
CA GLU A 55 -12.13 -0.83 -14.78
C GLU A 55 -11.00 0.20 -14.92
N ASN A 56 -9.85 -0.05 -14.27
CA ASN A 56 -8.68 0.82 -14.34
C ASN A 56 -7.65 0.41 -15.42
N SER A 57 -7.95 -0.61 -16.25
CA SER A 57 -7.04 -1.06 -17.32
C SER A 57 -6.67 0.06 -18.31
N LYS A 58 -7.62 0.96 -18.63
CA LYS A 58 -7.37 2.14 -19.47
C LYS A 58 -6.42 3.16 -18.83
N LYS A 59 -6.22 3.09 -17.51
CA LYS A 59 -5.25 3.89 -16.75
C LYS A 59 -3.90 3.17 -16.60
N GLY A 60 -3.69 2.08 -17.33
CA GLY A 60 -2.44 1.32 -17.32
C GLY A 60 -2.32 0.27 -16.22
N TYR A 61 -3.44 -0.13 -15.56
CA TYR A 61 -3.38 -1.23 -14.59
C TYR A 61 -3.43 -2.57 -15.31
N THR A 62 -2.49 -3.45 -14.98
CA THR A 62 -2.39 -4.80 -15.54
C THR A 62 -2.15 -5.82 -14.44
N ILE A 63 -2.74 -6.99 -14.57
CA ILE A 63 -2.47 -8.13 -13.70
C ILE A 63 -1.21 -8.81 -14.22
N THR A 64 -0.18 -8.89 -13.39
CA THR A 64 1.10 -9.54 -13.70
C THR A 64 1.16 -10.97 -13.16
N SER A 65 0.42 -11.26 -12.09
CA SER A 65 0.27 -12.60 -11.52
C SER A 65 -1.08 -12.72 -10.80
N SER A 66 -1.63 -13.92 -10.71
CA SER A 66 -2.83 -14.18 -9.92
C SER A 66 -2.90 -15.63 -9.46
N SER A 67 -3.40 -15.83 -8.22
CA SER A 67 -3.89 -17.12 -7.71
C SER A 67 -5.38 -16.98 -7.45
N GLU A 68 -6.20 -17.79 -8.13
CA GLU A 68 -7.65 -17.63 -8.12
C GLU A 68 -8.22 -17.69 -6.70
N ASN A 69 -9.00 -16.69 -6.32
CA ASN A 69 -9.61 -16.47 -4.99
C ASN A 69 -8.59 -16.24 -3.84
N GLU A 70 -7.30 -16.17 -4.12
CA GLU A 70 -6.23 -16.01 -3.11
C GLU A 70 -5.50 -14.69 -3.25
N SER A 71 -4.96 -14.37 -4.45
CA SER A 71 -4.18 -13.14 -4.63
C SER A 71 -4.21 -12.58 -6.06
N LEU A 72 -3.93 -11.28 -6.16
CA LEU A 72 -3.72 -10.53 -7.40
C LEU A 72 -2.46 -9.69 -7.26
N THR A 73 -1.50 -9.86 -8.18
CA THR A 73 -0.38 -8.94 -8.33
C THR A 73 -0.66 -8.01 -9.50
N ILE A 74 -0.58 -6.71 -9.24
CA ILE A 74 -1.02 -5.67 -10.16
C ILE A 74 0.12 -4.69 -10.36
N GLN A 75 0.44 -4.38 -11.61
CA GLN A 75 1.31 -3.28 -11.99
C GLN A 75 0.47 -2.12 -12.52
N GLY A 76 0.88 -0.91 -12.23
CA GLY A 76 0.22 0.30 -12.74
C GLY A 76 1.16 1.49 -12.78
N ASN A 77 0.63 2.59 -13.35
CA ASN A 77 1.35 3.84 -13.52
C ASN A 77 0.62 4.99 -12.81
N LYS A 78 1.39 5.89 -12.20
CA LYS A 78 0.92 7.15 -11.65
C LYS A 78 1.62 8.30 -12.38
N GLU A 79 0.92 8.93 -13.31
CA GLU A 79 1.43 10.14 -13.96
C GLU A 79 1.60 11.29 -12.96
N ASN A 80 2.62 12.13 -13.21
CA ASN A 80 2.96 13.27 -12.35
C ASN A 80 3.15 12.87 -10.89
N PHE A 81 3.83 11.73 -10.66
CA PHE A 81 4.05 11.16 -9.33
C PHE A 81 4.86 12.09 -8.44
N LEU A 82 6.01 12.54 -8.91
CA LEU A 82 6.82 13.58 -8.28
C LEU A 82 7.08 14.68 -9.30
N CYS A 83 6.90 15.93 -8.89
CA CYS A 83 7.15 17.10 -9.74
C CYS A 83 8.10 18.05 -9.02
N SER A 84 9.12 18.52 -9.73
CA SER A 84 10.07 19.54 -9.28
C SER A 84 10.14 20.72 -10.26
N LYS A 85 10.55 21.88 -9.77
CA LYS A 85 10.82 23.02 -10.63
C LYS A 85 12.28 23.03 -11.04
N ALA A 86 12.56 22.93 -12.33
CA ALA A 86 13.89 23.06 -12.91
C ALA A 86 13.87 24.17 -13.97
N GLY A 87 14.66 25.23 -13.74
CA GLY A 87 14.73 26.34 -14.69
C GLY A 87 13.40 27.05 -14.97
N GLY A 88 12.49 27.09 -13.98
CA GLY A 88 11.16 27.70 -14.12
C GLY A 88 10.10 26.78 -14.77
N THR A 89 10.47 25.58 -15.20
CA THR A 89 9.57 24.59 -15.80
C THR A 89 9.30 23.48 -14.79
N ASN A 90 8.04 23.00 -14.72
CA ASN A 90 7.73 21.80 -13.96
C ASN A 90 8.23 20.56 -14.70
N VAL A 91 9.08 19.78 -14.04
CA VAL A 91 9.55 18.47 -14.51
C VAL A 91 8.95 17.41 -13.60
N CYS A 92 8.16 16.54 -14.18
CA CYS A 92 7.48 15.48 -13.43
C CYS A 92 7.99 14.10 -13.83
N THR A 93 7.86 13.15 -12.92
CA THR A 93 8.11 11.72 -13.14
C THR A 93 6.80 10.95 -13.18
N THR A 94 6.82 9.80 -13.84
CA THR A 94 5.77 8.79 -13.73
C THR A 94 6.23 7.71 -12.74
N GLY A 95 5.44 7.47 -11.69
CA GLY A 95 5.63 6.35 -10.79
C GLY A 95 5.10 5.06 -11.42
N ILE A 96 5.92 4.02 -11.45
CA ILE A 96 5.55 2.66 -11.88
C ILE A 96 5.54 1.81 -10.63
N PHE A 97 4.37 1.34 -10.22
CA PHE A 97 4.20 0.59 -8.98
C PHE A 97 3.78 -0.85 -9.25
N THR A 98 4.13 -1.73 -8.31
CA THR A 98 3.57 -3.09 -8.21
C THR A 98 3.00 -3.28 -6.82
N ILE A 99 1.78 -3.77 -6.74
CA ILE A 99 1.08 -4.11 -5.50
C ILE A 99 0.62 -5.56 -5.54
N GLU A 100 0.47 -6.18 -4.37
CA GLU A 100 -0.22 -7.44 -4.22
C GLU A 100 -1.41 -7.30 -3.27
N ILE A 101 -2.52 -7.93 -3.63
CA ILE A 101 -3.71 -8.01 -2.79
C ILE A 101 -3.95 -9.48 -2.49
N THR A 102 -3.88 -9.87 -1.21
CA THR A 102 -4.14 -11.24 -0.74
C THR A 102 -5.46 -11.29 0.00
N PHE A 103 -6.33 -12.25 -0.33
CA PHE A 103 -7.69 -12.36 0.18
C PHE A 103 -7.84 -13.49 1.19
N LYS A 104 -8.58 -13.23 2.26
CA LYS A 104 -9.12 -14.20 3.20
C LYS A 104 -10.57 -13.85 3.52
N ASP A 105 -11.34 -14.80 4.04
CA ASP A 105 -12.69 -14.51 4.50
C ASP A 105 -12.67 -13.38 5.53
N GLY A 106 -13.50 -12.37 5.32
CA GLY A 106 -13.64 -11.21 6.20
C GLY A 106 -12.52 -10.17 6.14
N LYS A 107 -11.49 -10.32 5.29
CA LYS A 107 -10.38 -9.36 5.19
C LYS A 107 -9.55 -9.53 3.92
N PHE A 108 -8.77 -8.50 3.60
CA PHE A 108 -7.70 -8.59 2.62
C PHE A 108 -6.43 -7.87 3.11
N LYS A 109 -5.29 -8.29 2.58
CA LYS A 109 -3.99 -7.65 2.78
C LYS A 109 -3.62 -6.91 1.49
N PHE A 110 -3.12 -5.69 1.62
CA PHE A 110 -2.64 -4.86 0.51
C PHE A 110 -1.16 -4.56 0.74
N ASP A 111 -0.30 -5.09 -0.13
CA ASP A 111 1.15 -4.97 -0.07
C ASP A 111 1.66 -4.00 -1.15
N ALA A 112 2.65 -3.15 -0.79
CA ALA A 112 3.43 -2.35 -1.72
C ALA A 112 4.70 -3.11 -2.09
N LEU A 113 4.73 -3.76 -3.26
CA LEU A 113 5.87 -4.62 -3.62
C LEU A 113 7.03 -3.87 -4.25
N SER A 114 6.74 -2.87 -5.09
CA SER A 114 7.79 -2.08 -5.74
C SER A 114 7.29 -0.72 -6.20
N LEU A 115 8.23 0.21 -6.31
CA LEU A 115 8.04 1.50 -6.93
C LEU A 115 9.28 1.85 -7.74
N SER A 116 9.06 2.32 -8.95
CA SER A 116 10.12 2.89 -9.81
C SER A 116 9.66 4.22 -10.36
N GLU A 117 10.59 5.09 -10.64
CA GLU A 117 10.33 6.40 -11.25
C GLU A 117 10.91 6.46 -12.66
N LYS A 118 10.14 7.04 -13.56
CA LYS A 118 10.55 7.35 -14.93
C LYS A 118 10.31 8.84 -15.18
N PRO A 119 11.34 9.64 -15.45
CA PRO A 119 11.13 11.01 -15.90
C PRO A 119 10.32 11.03 -17.19
N ASN A 120 9.35 11.96 -17.32
CA ASN A 120 8.43 11.98 -18.45
C ASN A 120 9.13 12.11 -19.81
N ASN A 121 10.32 12.73 -19.83
CA ASN A 121 11.12 12.97 -21.05
C ASN A 121 12.33 12.02 -21.18
N ALA A 122 12.39 10.93 -20.43
CA ALA A 122 13.50 9.98 -20.46
C ALA A 122 13.02 8.54 -20.63
N THR A 123 13.94 7.67 -21.04
CA THR A 123 13.68 6.22 -21.12
C THR A 123 14.18 5.47 -19.88
N THR A 124 15.04 6.10 -19.08
CA THR A 124 15.63 5.49 -17.89
C THR A 124 14.59 5.36 -16.79
N VAL A 125 14.52 4.20 -16.17
CA VAL A 125 13.69 3.90 -15.00
C VAL A 125 14.60 3.72 -13.80
N THR A 126 14.29 4.39 -12.69
CA THR A 126 15.00 4.25 -11.41
C THR A 126 14.13 3.48 -10.42
N ALA A 127 14.58 2.33 -9.97
CA ALA A 127 13.90 1.57 -8.93
C ALA A 127 14.22 2.13 -7.54
N HIS A 128 13.24 2.12 -6.65
CA HIS A 128 13.39 2.53 -5.26
C HIS A 128 13.31 1.33 -4.33
N ASN A 129 14.20 1.30 -3.34
CA ASN A 129 14.11 0.33 -2.25
C ASN A 129 13.04 0.81 -1.26
N LEU A 130 11.93 0.06 -1.15
CA LEU A 130 10.84 0.42 -0.22
C LEU A 130 11.14 0.06 1.23
N ASP A 131 12.16 -0.78 1.49
CA ASP A 131 12.51 -1.29 2.81
C ASP A 131 13.57 -0.42 3.54
N ASP A 132 14.14 0.57 2.85
CA ASP A 132 15.15 1.46 3.43
C ASP A 132 15.16 2.82 2.72
N PHE A 133 14.78 3.84 3.46
CA PHE A 133 14.79 5.23 3.01
C PHE A 133 15.88 6.07 3.70
N SER A 134 16.89 5.43 4.29
CA SER A 134 17.99 6.13 4.98
C SER A 134 18.70 7.17 4.09
N GLU A 135 18.75 6.93 2.77
CA GLU A 135 19.32 7.86 1.79
C GLU A 135 18.59 9.22 1.70
N TYR A 136 17.33 9.28 2.11
CA TYR A 136 16.53 10.52 2.11
C TYR A 136 16.76 11.39 3.34
N TYR A 137 17.49 10.89 4.34
CA TYR A 137 17.73 11.56 5.61
C TYR A 137 19.18 12.03 5.76
N ASP A 138 19.37 13.13 6.46
CA ASP A 138 20.68 13.61 6.89
C ASP A 138 21.18 12.81 8.12
N LYS A 139 22.45 13.04 8.49
CA LYS A 139 23.10 12.35 9.62
C LYS A 139 22.43 12.64 10.97
N ASP A 140 21.80 13.79 11.10
CA ASP A 140 21.05 14.20 12.29
C ASP A 140 19.64 13.61 12.37
N GLY A 141 19.21 12.84 11.34
CA GLY A 141 17.91 12.21 11.25
C GLY A 141 16.82 13.09 10.66
N SER A 142 17.13 14.31 10.21
CA SER A 142 16.19 15.15 9.48
C SER A 142 16.06 14.72 8.02
N LEU A 143 14.88 14.92 7.43
CA LEU A 143 14.66 14.70 6.00
C LEU A 143 15.46 15.76 5.20
N LYS A 144 16.12 15.34 4.14
CA LYS A 144 16.86 16.26 3.25
C LYS A 144 15.89 17.23 2.58
N LYS A 145 16.17 18.53 2.66
CA LYS A 145 15.29 19.61 2.18
C LYS A 145 14.78 19.41 0.73
N TYR A 146 15.64 18.89 -0.16
CA TYR A 146 15.23 18.64 -1.56
C TYR A 146 14.40 17.36 -1.76
N LYS A 147 14.01 16.72 -0.67
CA LYS A 147 13.18 15.51 -0.62
C LYS A 147 11.87 15.72 0.15
N ASP A 148 11.51 16.96 0.49
CA ASP A 148 10.36 17.28 1.32
C ASP A 148 9.03 16.73 0.75
N ASP A 149 8.89 16.66 -0.57
CA ASP A 149 7.68 16.15 -1.24
C ASP A 149 7.62 14.62 -1.35
N VAL A 150 8.73 13.92 -1.13
CA VAL A 150 8.84 12.47 -1.34
C VAL A 150 7.94 11.68 -0.38
N PRO A 151 7.97 11.90 0.96
CA PRO A 151 7.12 11.15 1.88
C PRO A 151 5.65 11.22 1.52
N ALA A 152 5.15 12.43 1.28
CA ALA A 152 3.75 12.65 0.92
C ALA A 152 3.36 11.96 -0.39
N ALA A 153 4.23 11.95 -1.40
CA ALA A 153 3.97 11.30 -2.67
C ALA A 153 3.88 9.78 -2.53
N TYR A 154 4.80 9.15 -1.77
CA TYR A 154 4.80 7.71 -1.54
C TYR A 154 3.60 7.27 -0.71
N GLU A 155 3.33 7.95 0.41
CA GLU A 155 2.17 7.67 1.26
C GLU A 155 0.86 7.84 0.47
N SER A 156 0.69 8.95 -0.26
CA SER A 156 -0.51 9.18 -1.07
C SER A 156 -0.70 8.12 -2.14
N LEU A 157 0.36 7.71 -2.85
CA LEU A 157 0.23 6.72 -3.91
C LEU A 157 -0.44 5.45 -3.40
N PHE A 158 0.14 4.82 -2.38
CA PHE A 158 -0.34 3.53 -1.91
C PHE A 158 -1.63 3.63 -1.08
N ASN A 159 -1.80 4.71 -0.31
CA ASN A 159 -3.04 4.97 0.42
C ASN A 159 -4.22 5.24 -0.52
N ASP A 160 -4.02 6.02 -1.58
CA ASP A 160 -5.07 6.31 -2.56
C ASP A 160 -5.47 5.06 -3.35
N LEU A 161 -4.50 4.20 -3.69
CA LEU A 161 -4.77 2.92 -4.33
C LEU A 161 -5.65 2.02 -3.45
N ASN A 162 -5.29 1.87 -2.16
CA ASN A 162 -6.06 1.07 -1.21
C ASN A 162 -7.47 1.67 -0.98
N LYS A 163 -7.57 2.98 -0.78
CA LYS A 163 -8.87 3.69 -0.65
C LYS A 163 -9.74 3.53 -1.91
N SER A 164 -9.13 3.63 -3.10
CA SER A 164 -9.83 3.43 -4.38
C SER A 164 -10.38 2.01 -4.53
N LEU A 165 -9.58 1.00 -4.15
CA LEU A 165 -10.03 -0.39 -4.14
C LEU A 165 -11.23 -0.58 -3.22
N ILE A 166 -11.14 -0.12 -1.97
CA ILE A 166 -12.22 -0.24 -0.98
C ILE A 166 -13.50 0.42 -1.50
N ALA A 167 -13.41 1.67 -1.96
CA ALA A 167 -14.56 2.42 -2.47
C ALA A 167 -15.23 1.71 -3.66
N PHE A 168 -14.43 1.10 -4.55
CA PHE A 168 -14.95 0.34 -5.68
C PHE A 168 -15.66 -0.95 -5.21
N MET A 169 -15.02 -1.70 -4.31
CA MET A 169 -15.58 -2.94 -3.77
C MET A 169 -16.90 -2.67 -3.04
N ASP A 170 -17.00 -1.58 -2.27
CA ASP A 170 -18.24 -1.13 -1.60
C ASP A 170 -19.35 -0.82 -2.59
N LYS A 171 -19.03 -0.12 -3.68
CA LYS A 171 -19.98 0.17 -4.76
C LYS A 171 -20.51 -1.13 -5.39
N LYS A 172 -19.63 -2.10 -5.66
CA LYS A 172 -20.02 -3.40 -6.23
C LYS A 172 -20.87 -4.20 -5.25
N LYS A 173 -20.45 -4.30 -3.97
CA LYS A 173 -21.21 -5.01 -2.93
C LYS A 173 -22.63 -4.47 -2.76
N LYS A 174 -22.80 -3.14 -2.82
CA LYS A 174 -24.14 -2.52 -2.81
C LYS A 174 -24.98 -2.90 -4.03
N ALA A 175 -24.38 -2.98 -5.21
CA ALA A 175 -25.09 -3.36 -6.44
C ALA A 175 -25.49 -4.84 -6.49
N GLU A 176 -24.78 -5.72 -5.79
CA GLU A 176 -25.07 -7.16 -5.72
C GLU A 176 -26.20 -7.49 -4.73
N ASN A 177 -26.55 -6.58 -3.83
CA ASN A 177 -27.57 -6.76 -2.79
C ASN A 177 -28.97 -6.22 -3.18
N TRP A 178 -29.26 -6.01 -4.47
CA TRP A 178 -30.57 -5.55 -5.00
C TRP A 178 -31.39 -6.70 -5.58
#